data_0166764a2345d74e83ef80302298aba4
#
_entry.id   0166764a2345d74e83ef80302298aba4
#
_cell.length_a   1.000
_cell.length_b   1.000
_cell.length_c   1.000
_cell.angle_alpha   90.00
_cell.angle_beta   90.00
_cell.angle_gamma   90.00
#
_symmetry.space_group_name_H-M   'P 1'
#
loop_
_entity.id
_entity.type
_entity.pdbx_description
1 polymer ?
#
loop_
_entity_poly.entity_id
_entity_poly.type
_entity_poly.pdbx_seq_one_letter_code
_entity_poly.pdbx_strand_id
1 'polypeptide(L)'
;MIRELRGQVRSVDQGGAVVDVAGWGVYVHLPSAALVQVDTQVFLRTYLSFKQDGVDLYGFLSEEDRSFFEMLLSVPNVGPKTALTIMRKAPLQALQSAIASRDLEYLTRVAGLGKKAAEKLMVELSEKLTHIASGHDEGDAEVFDTLVALGYTEREARAAVGAISAKVVGKEARLKAALSAAAT
;
A
#
# COMPACT_ATOMS: atom_id res chain seq x y z
N MET A 1 13.26 5.92 -10.00
CA MET A 1 12.78 4.88 -9.09
C MET A 1 12.06 3.81 -9.91
N ILE A 2 12.34 2.52 -9.70
CA ILE A 2 11.71 1.42 -10.46
C ILE A 2 10.35 1.15 -9.79
N ARG A 3 9.24 1.42 -10.51
CA ARG A 3 7.86 1.24 -10.01
C ARG A 3 7.18 0.00 -10.53
N GLU A 4 7.63 -0.50 -11.66
CA GLU A 4 7.07 -1.66 -12.35
C GLU A 4 8.19 -2.46 -13.01
N LEU A 5 7.98 -3.77 -13.10
CA LEU A 5 8.88 -4.69 -13.77
C LEU A 5 8.06 -5.71 -14.52
N ARG A 6 8.42 -5.93 -15.80
CA ARG A 6 7.81 -6.97 -16.64
C ARG A 6 8.91 -7.81 -17.24
N GLY A 7 8.76 -9.13 -17.15
CA GLY A 7 9.74 -10.04 -17.69
C GLY A 7 9.37 -11.51 -17.50
N GLN A 8 10.26 -12.40 -17.93
CA GLN A 8 10.10 -13.84 -17.76
C GLN A 8 10.78 -14.32 -16.48
N VAL A 9 10.09 -15.11 -15.68
CA VAL A 9 10.66 -15.72 -14.48
C VAL A 9 11.67 -16.79 -14.85
N ARG A 10 12.91 -16.66 -14.42
CA ARG A 10 14.01 -17.61 -14.70
C ARG A 10 14.21 -18.61 -13.58
N SER A 11 14.09 -18.17 -12.34
CA SER A 11 14.20 -19.03 -11.16
C SER A 11 13.36 -18.47 -10.02
N VAL A 12 12.98 -19.35 -9.11
CA VAL A 12 12.22 -19.03 -7.90
C VAL A 12 12.89 -19.68 -6.71
N ASP A 13 13.02 -18.95 -5.61
CA ASP A 13 13.46 -19.44 -4.32
C ASP A 13 12.51 -19.04 -3.20
N GLN A 14 12.83 -19.37 -1.94
CA GLN A 14 12.00 -19.03 -0.78
C GLN A 14 11.85 -17.51 -0.56
N GLY A 15 12.80 -16.71 -1.07
CA GLY A 15 12.88 -15.27 -0.85
C GLY A 15 12.21 -14.45 -1.95
N GLY A 16 12.16 -15.00 -3.18
CA GLY A 16 11.70 -14.27 -4.34
C GLY A 16 11.95 -15.00 -5.66
N ALA A 17 12.20 -14.24 -6.69
CA ALA A 17 12.43 -14.77 -8.03
C ALA A 17 13.48 -13.93 -8.80
N VAL A 18 14.17 -14.57 -9.73
CA VAL A 18 14.94 -13.87 -10.77
C VAL A 18 14.04 -13.69 -11.99
N VAL A 19 13.86 -12.46 -12.40
CA VAL A 19 13.09 -12.08 -13.57
C VAL A 19 14.03 -11.56 -14.64
N ASP A 20 13.95 -12.15 -15.83
CA ASP A 20 14.67 -11.68 -17.01
C ASP A 20 13.94 -10.48 -17.61
N VAL A 21 14.63 -9.35 -17.59
CA VAL A 21 14.16 -8.10 -18.17
C VAL A 21 15.13 -7.70 -19.27
N ALA A 22 14.79 -8.06 -20.51
CA ALA A 22 15.62 -7.77 -21.68
C ALA A 22 17.09 -8.24 -21.55
N GLY A 23 17.30 -9.46 -21.03
CA GLY A 23 18.62 -10.05 -20.80
C GLY A 23 19.26 -9.74 -19.44
N TRP A 24 18.62 -8.93 -18.63
CA TRP A 24 19.07 -8.67 -17.26
C TRP A 24 18.32 -9.57 -16.27
N GLY A 25 19.04 -10.39 -15.51
CA GLY A 25 18.48 -11.18 -14.42
C GLY A 25 18.31 -10.31 -13.17
N VAL A 26 17.09 -9.85 -12.91
CA VAL A 26 16.76 -9.00 -11.78
C VAL A 26 16.18 -9.84 -10.65
N TYR A 27 16.83 -9.86 -9.49
CA TYR A 27 16.27 -10.52 -8.31
C TYR A 27 15.21 -9.64 -7.64
N VAL A 28 14.03 -10.21 -7.44
CA VAL A 28 12.89 -9.51 -6.83
C VAL A 28 12.43 -10.28 -5.61
N HIS A 29 12.44 -9.64 -4.45
CA HIS A 29 11.87 -10.19 -3.22
C HIS A 29 10.34 -10.21 -3.31
N LEU A 30 9.71 -11.36 -3.03
CA LEU A 30 8.27 -11.55 -3.13
C LEU A 30 7.65 -11.91 -1.77
N PRO A 31 6.40 -11.50 -1.51
CA PRO A 31 5.65 -11.93 -0.32
C PRO A 31 5.47 -13.44 -0.27
N SER A 32 5.31 -14.10 -1.43
CA SER A 32 5.27 -15.55 -1.54
C SER A 32 5.88 -15.99 -2.87
N ALA A 33 6.75 -16.98 -2.83
CA ALA A 33 7.32 -17.60 -4.03
C ALA A 33 6.26 -18.32 -4.88
N ALA A 34 5.15 -18.77 -4.26
CA ALA A 34 4.04 -19.42 -4.96
C ALA A 34 3.25 -18.48 -5.89
N LEU A 35 3.50 -17.17 -5.82
CA LEU A 35 2.84 -16.18 -6.68
C LEU A 35 3.32 -16.21 -8.13
N VAL A 36 4.48 -16.81 -8.39
CA VAL A 36 5.12 -16.84 -9.71
C VAL A 36 5.61 -18.23 -10.04
N GLN A 37 5.66 -18.55 -11.34
CA GLN A 37 6.16 -19.83 -11.84
C GLN A 37 7.29 -19.60 -12.83
N VAL A 38 8.28 -20.50 -12.82
CA VAL A 38 9.39 -20.48 -13.77
C VAL A 38 8.85 -20.55 -15.20
N ASP A 39 9.51 -19.86 -16.11
CA ASP A 39 9.19 -19.75 -17.54
C ASP A 39 7.88 -19.01 -17.87
N THR A 40 7.20 -18.41 -16.88
CA THR A 40 6.03 -17.55 -17.11
C THR A 40 6.41 -16.07 -17.21
N GLN A 41 5.60 -15.32 -17.95
CA GLN A 41 5.67 -13.86 -17.95
C GLN A 41 5.03 -13.33 -16.68
N VAL A 42 5.69 -12.37 -16.05
CA VAL A 42 5.19 -11.71 -14.84
C VAL A 42 5.19 -10.19 -15.03
N PHE A 43 4.19 -9.55 -14.45
CA PHE A 43 4.13 -8.11 -14.26
C PHE A 43 4.06 -7.82 -12.78
N LEU A 44 5.05 -7.12 -12.26
CA LEU A 44 5.17 -6.80 -10.84
C LEU A 44 5.11 -5.29 -10.60
N ARG A 45 4.32 -4.88 -9.64
CA ARG A 45 4.45 -3.57 -8.99
C ARG A 45 5.64 -3.63 -8.06
N THR A 46 6.53 -2.64 -8.08
CA THR A 46 7.80 -2.75 -7.37
C THR A 46 8.05 -1.59 -6.41
N TYR A 47 8.81 -1.91 -5.37
CA TYR A 47 9.39 -0.96 -4.45
C TYR A 47 10.91 -1.16 -4.40
N LEU A 48 11.67 -0.11 -4.69
CA LEU A 48 13.13 -0.12 -4.66
C LEU A 48 13.61 0.44 -3.32
N SER A 49 14.36 -0.36 -2.57
CA SER A 49 14.97 0.02 -1.29
C SER A 49 16.47 0.20 -1.44
N PHE A 50 16.98 1.35 -1.05
CA PHE A 50 18.41 1.64 -1.01
C PHE A 50 18.97 1.27 0.36
N LYS A 51 20.14 0.66 0.37
CA LYS A 51 20.92 0.30 1.56
C LYS A 51 22.35 0.81 1.41
N GLN A 52 23.14 0.73 2.48
CA GLN A 52 24.56 1.11 2.43
C GLN A 52 25.37 0.22 1.49
N ASP A 53 25.01 -1.05 1.39
CA ASP A 53 25.70 -2.12 0.64
C ASP A 53 25.01 -2.51 -0.67
N GLY A 54 24.01 -1.76 -1.11
CA GLY A 54 23.32 -2.04 -2.37
C GLY A 54 21.86 -1.62 -2.42
N VAL A 55 21.11 -2.29 -3.30
CA VAL A 55 19.69 -2.06 -3.53
C VAL A 55 18.94 -3.40 -3.47
N ASP A 56 17.77 -3.37 -2.85
CA ASP A 56 16.81 -4.48 -2.91
C ASP A 56 15.58 -4.05 -3.70
N LEU A 57 15.06 -4.94 -4.53
CA LEU A 57 13.81 -4.76 -5.23
C LEU A 57 12.74 -5.70 -4.64
N TYR A 58 11.62 -5.14 -4.24
CA TYR A 58 10.45 -5.85 -3.73
C TYR A 58 9.35 -5.82 -4.77
N GLY A 59 8.69 -6.95 -5.03
CA GLY A 59 7.67 -7.08 -6.07
C GLY A 59 6.34 -7.61 -5.53
N PHE A 60 5.26 -7.11 -6.12
CA PHE A 60 3.88 -7.40 -5.75
C PHE A 60 3.05 -7.59 -7.02
N LEU A 61 2.05 -8.48 -6.98
CA LEU A 61 1.16 -8.71 -8.11
C LEU A 61 0.10 -7.62 -8.25
N SER A 62 -0.28 -6.98 -7.14
CA SER A 62 -1.27 -5.90 -7.13
C SER A 62 -0.70 -4.60 -6.60
N GLU A 63 -1.34 -3.50 -6.98
CA GLU A 63 -1.04 -2.18 -6.42
C GLU A 63 -1.45 -2.08 -4.94
N GLU A 64 -2.50 -2.81 -4.55
CA GLU A 64 -2.96 -2.88 -3.16
C GLU A 64 -1.91 -3.50 -2.24
N ASP A 65 -1.29 -4.62 -2.66
CA ASP A 65 -0.21 -5.26 -1.90
C ASP A 65 1.00 -4.33 -1.76
N ARG A 66 1.37 -3.64 -2.85
CA ARG A 66 2.48 -2.68 -2.84
C ARG A 66 2.20 -1.51 -1.91
N SER A 67 0.99 -0.95 -1.99
CA SER A 67 0.56 0.16 -1.13
C SER A 67 0.53 -0.24 0.34
N PHE A 68 0.06 -1.44 0.64
CA PHE A 68 0.08 -1.96 2.01
C PHE A 68 1.51 -2.18 2.52
N PHE A 69 2.42 -2.67 1.66
CA PHE A 69 3.83 -2.77 2.01
C PHE A 69 4.42 -1.39 2.35
N GLU A 70 4.19 -0.38 1.51
CA GLU A 70 4.64 1.00 1.77
C GLU A 70 4.04 1.56 3.07
N MET A 71 2.77 1.24 3.35
CA MET A 71 2.11 1.59 4.60
C MET A 71 2.79 0.95 5.81
N LEU A 72 3.18 -0.33 5.73
CA LEU A 72 3.96 -0.98 6.77
C LEU A 72 5.31 -0.30 7.02
N LEU A 73 5.97 0.19 5.97
CA LEU A 73 7.25 0.91 6.09
C LEU A 73 7.13 2.25 6.81
N SER A 74 5.94 2.85 6.85
CA SER A 74 5.72 4.10 7.61
C SER A 74 5.68 3.89 9.12
N VAL A 75 5.59 2.62 9.58
CA VAL A 75 5.61 2.29 11.01
C VAL A 75 7.06 2.27 11.51
N PRO A 76 7.39 3.02 12.55
CA PRO A 76 8.75 3.06 13.10
C PRO A 76 9.28 1.67 13.46
N ASN A 77 10.52 1.40 13.07
CA ASN A 77 11.23 0.12 13.22
C ASN A 77 10.67 -1.03 12.35
N VAL A 78 9.79 -0.76 11.41
CA VAL A 78 9.37 -1.72 10.39
C VAL A 78 10.12 -1.41 9.09
N GLY A 79 11.19 -2.16 8.85
CA GLY A 79 11.93 -2.08 7.58
C GLY A 79 11.37 -3.02 6.51
N PRO A 80 11.89 -2.96 5.27
CA PRO A 80 11.37 -3.74 4.15
C PRO A 80 11.35 -5.26 4.39
N LYS A 81 12.38 -5.82 5.04
CA LYS A 81 12.42 -7.25 5.37
C LYS A 81 11.33 -7.64 6.37
N THR A 82 11.09 -6.79 7.38
CA THR A 82 10.04 -7.01 8.38
C THR A 82 8.66 -6.90 7.74
N ALA A 83 8.42 -5.87 6.94
CA ALA A 83 7.17 -5.68 6.21
C ALA A 83 6.85 -6.87 5.31
N LEU A 84 7.83 -7.35 4.54
CA LEU A 84 7.65 -8.53 3.69
C LEU A 84 7.37 -9.80 4.51
N THR A 85 8.03 -9.96 5.67
CA THR A 85 7.79 -11.09 6.58
C THR A 85 6.37 -11.07 7.13
N ILE A 86 5.82 -9.91 7.47
CA ILE A 86 4.43 -9.76 7.89
C ILE A 86 3.49 -10.22 6.78
N MET A 87 3.69 -9.74 5.56
CA MET A 87 2.86 -10.10 4.40
C MET A 87 2.98 -11.58 4.00
N ARG A 88 4.11 -12.23 4.31
CA ARG A 88 4.27 -13.69 4.09
C ARG A 88 3.44 -14.53 5.05
N LYS A 89 3.13 -14.02 6.23
CA LYS A 89 2.47 -14.79 7.28
C LYS A 89 0.96 -14.78 7.21
N ALA A 90 0.36 -13.77 6.56
CA ALA A 90 -1.07 -13.67 6.42
C ALA A 90 -1.48 -12.95 5.12
N PRO A 91 -2.63 -13.31 4.55
CA PRO A 91 -3.22 -12.57 3.43
C PRO A 91 -3.50 -11.12 3.81
N LEU A 92 -3.40 -10.22 2.82
CA LEU A 92 -3.64 -8.79 3.00
C LEU A 92 -4.97 -8.49 3.71
N GLN A 93 -6.07 -9.13 3.26
CA GLN A 93 -7.39 -8.91 3.84
C GLN A 93 -7.46 -9.29 5.32
N ALA A 94 -6.76 -10.36 5.73
CA ALA A 94 -6.74 -10.79 7.13
C ALA A 94 -5.96 -9.78 8.00
N LEU A 95 -4.84 -9.25 7.48
CA LEU A 95 -4.06 -8.20 8.15
C LEU A 95 -4.87 -6.91 8.28
N GLN A 96 -5.53 -6.47 7.21
CA GLN A 96 -6.39 -5.29 7.23
C GLN A 96 -7.56 -5.44 8.21
N SER A 97 -8.22 -6.61 8.21
CA SER A 97 -9.31 -6.91 9.15
C SER A 97 -8.85 -6.90 10.61
N ALA A 98 -7.68 -7.49 10.89
CA ALA A 98 -7.10 -7.50 12.24
C ALA A 98 -6.74 -6.08 12.73
N ILE A 99 -6.24 -5.22 11.84
CA ILE A 99 -5.95 -3.84 12.16
C ILE A 99 -7.26 -3.06 12.41
N ALA A 100 -8.26 -3.21 11.55
CA ALA A 100 -9.55 -2.54 11.67
C ALA A 100 -10.32 -2.97 12.94
N SER A 101 -10.27 -4.25 13.31
CA SER A 101 -10.89 -4.78 14.52
C SER A 101 -10.03 -4.59 15.78
N ARG A 102 -8.84 -4.03 15.65
CA ARG A 102 -7.84 -3.86 16.73
C ARG A 102 -7.45 -5.19 17.40
N ASP A 103 -7.37 -6.26 16.60
CA ASP A 103 -6.97 -7.60 17.08
C ASP A 103 -5.44 -7.67 17.28
N LEU A 104 -4.99 -7.19 18.44
CA LEU A 104 -3.59 -7.20 18.82
C LEU A 104 -3.02 -8.62 18.94
N GLU A 105 -3.83 -9.57 19.39
CA GLU A 105 -3.41 -10.96 19.56
C GLU A 105 -3.09 -11.60 18.21
N TYR A 106 -3.96 -11.40 17.22
CA TYR A 106 -3.70 -11.86 15.86
C TYR A 106 -2.41 -11.27 15.28
N LEU A 107 -2.21 -9.97 15.40
CA LEU A 107 -1.02 -9.29 14.86
C LEU A 107 0.26 -9.75 15.54
N THR A 108 0.27 -9.95 16.87
CA THR A 108 1.45 -10.45 17.56
C THR A 108 1.77 -11.90 17.19
N ARG A 109 0.76 -12.76 17.13
CA ARG A 109 0.91 -14.18 16.82
C ARG A 109 1.30 -14.42 15.36
N VAL A 110 0.61 -13.78 14.41
CA VAL A 110 0.81 -14.00 12.97
C VAL A 110 2.01 -13.22 12.45
N ALA A 111 2.11 -11.93 12.74
CA ALA A 111 3.21 -11.12 12.26
C ALA A 111 4.53 -11.42 12.99
N GLY A 112 4.48 -12.10 14.15
CA GLY A 112 5.66 -12.35 14.99
C GLY A 112 6.27 -11.07 15.54
N LEU A 113 5.46 -10.02 15.67
CA LEU A 113 5.86 -8.74 16.23
C LEU A 113 5.77 -8.80 17.76
N GLY A 114 6.72 -8.17 18.43
CA GLY A 114 6.57 -7.93 19.85
C GLY A 114 5.35 -7.04 20.14
N LYS A 115 4.73 -7.18 21.33
CA LYS A 115 3.50 -6.47 21.72
C LYS A 115 3.55 -4.96 21.42
N LYS A 116 4.64 -4.29 21.82
CA LYS A 116 4.82 -2.84 21.57
C LYS A 116 4.85 -2.47 20.08
N ALA A 117 5.46 -3.33 19.24
CA ALA A 117 5.51 -3.09 17.79
C ALA A 117 4.14 -3.31 17.14
N ALA A 118 3.40 -4.33 17.59
CA ALA A 118 2.04 -4.61 17.11
C ALA A 118 1.05 -3.51 17.54
N GLU A 119 1.14 -3.00 18.78
CA GLU A 119 0.34 -1.86 19.26
C GLU A 119 0.59 -0.61 18.41
N LYS A 120 1.87 -0.31 18.14
CA LYS A 120 2.25 0.85 17.32
C LYS A 120 1.77 0.70 15.87
N LEU A 121 1.99 -0.48 15.27
CA LEU A 121 1.49 -0.80 13.94
C LEU A 121 -0.02 -0.63 13.85
N MET A 122 -0.76 -1.09 14.86
CA MET A 122 -2.21 -0.97 14.91
C MET A 122 -2.66 0.51 14.95
N VAL A 123 -2.05 1.35 15.79
CA VAL A 123 -2.40 2.77 15.88
C VAL A 123 -2.14 3.46 14.53
N GLU A 124 -0.92 3.36 14.02
CA GLU A 124 -0.50 4.00 12.77
C GLU A 124 -1.30 3.55 11.54
N LEU A 125 -1.63 2.25 11.47
CA LEU A 125 -2.34 1.72 10.31
C LEU A 125 -3.86 1.83 10.42
N SER A 126 -4.45 1.82 11.61
CA SER A 126 -5.91 1.99 11.74
C SER A 126 -6.35 3.36 11.24
N GLU A 127 -5.60 4.41 11.50
CA GLU A 127 -5.88 5.74 10.95
C GLU A 127 -5.78 5.75 9.42
N LYS A 128 -4.72 5.17 8.86
CA LYS A 128 -4.51 5.11 7.40
C LYS A 128 -5.53 4.24 6.69
N LEU A 129 -5.89 3.08 7.27
CA LEU A 129 -6.93 2.21 6.69
C LEU A 129 -8.31 2.85 6.75
N THR A 130 -8.61 3.63 7.78
CA THR A 130 -9.86 4.40 7.84
C THR A 130 -9.92 5.43 6.71
N HIS A 131 -8.81 6.09 6.39
CA HIS A 131 -8.72 7.01 5.26
C HIS A 131 -8.90 6.29 3.91
N ILE A 132 -8.31 5.10 3.73
CA ILE A 132 -8.47 4.30 2.49
C ILE A 132 -9.89 3.73 2.37
N ALA A 133 -10.45 3.21 3.47
CA ALA A 133 -11.81 2.65 3.50
C ALA A 133 -12.90 3.71 3.28
N SER A 134 -12.62 4.96 3.64
CA SER A 134 -13.51 6.10 3.35
C SER A 134 -13.38 6.60 1.90
N GLY A 135 -12.62 5.91 1.04
CA GLY A 135 -12.46 6.28 -0.37
C GLY A 135 -11.73 7.60 -0.59
N HIS A 136 -11.00 8.07 0.42
CA HIS A 136 -10.18 9.27 0.30
C HIS A 136 -8.90 8.92 -0.48
N ASP A 137 -8.99 9.08 -1.78
CA ASP A 137 -7.86 9.07 -2.71
C ASP A 137 -6.90 10.23 -2.35
N GLU A 138 -5.61 10.13 -2.71
CA GLU A 138 -4.67 11.29 -2.61
C GLU A 138 -5.28 12.56 -3.22
N GLY A 139 -6.16 12.39 -4.23
CA GLY A 139 -6.96 13.46 -4.80
C GLY A 139 -7.94 14.13 -3.82
N ASP A 140 -8.41 13.45 -2.79
CA ASP A 140 -9.37 14.00 -1.83
C ASP A 140 -8.73 14.99 -0.85
N ALA A 141 -7.49 14.75 -0.44
CA ALA A 141 -6.74 15.71 0.36
C ALA A 141 -6.51 17.01 -0.41
N GLU A 142 -6.10 16.90 -1.69
CA GLU A 142 -5.92 18.08 -2.54
C GLU A 142 -7.24 18.80 -2.87
N VAL A 143 -8.34 18.07 -3.04
CA VAL A 143 -9.69 18.66 -3.22
C VAL A 143 -10.13 19.38 -1.95
N PHE A 144 -9.90 18.77 -0.78
CA PHE A 144 -10.17 19.38 0.53
C PHE A 144 -9.40 20.70 0.70
N ASP A 145 -8.08 20.67 0.50
CA ASP A 145 -7.23 21.86 0.62
C ASP A 145 -7.65 22.95 -0.38
N THR A 146 -8.04 22.56 -1.58
CA THR A 146 -8.53 23.48 -2.60
C THR A 146 -9.86 24.15 -2.18
N LEU A 147 -10.80 23.39 -1.60
CA LEU A 147 -12.04 23.94 -1.08
C LEU A 147 -11.83 24.92 0.07
N VAL A 148 -10.92 24.59 0.99
CA VAL A 148 -10.55 25.49 2.09
C VAL A 148 -9.89 26.77 1.55
N ALA A 149 -9.01 26.66 0.55
CA ALA A 149 -8.39 27.81 -0.12
C ALA A 149 -9.43 28.68 -0.89
N LEU A 150 -10.54 28.09 -1.34
CA LEU A 150 -11.67 28.78 -1.97
C LEU A 150 -12.63 29.44 -0.93
N GLY A 151 -12.35 29.28 0.37
CA GLY A 151 -13.10 29.95 1.44
C GLY A 151 -14.18 29.10 2.11
N TYR A 152 -14.32 27.82 1.76
CA TYR A 152 -15.20 26.90 2.49
C TYR A 152 -14.60 26.58 3.87
N THR A 153 -15.46 26.41 4.87
CA THR A 153 -15.00 25.94 6.18
C THR A 153 -14.52 24.50 6.08
N GLU A 154 -13.60 24.08 6.98
CA GLU A 154 -13.12 22.69 7.01
C GLU A 154 -14.26 21.66 7.12
N ARG A 155 -15.35 22.03 7.82
CA ARG A 155 -16.54 21.18 7.97
C ARG A 155 -17.29 21.01 6.64
N GLU A 156 -17.47 22.08 5.89
CA GLU A 156 -18.11 22.07 4.57
C GLU A 156 -17.26 21.35 3.55
N ALA A 157 -15.94 21.61 3.53
CA ALA A 157 -15.00 20.92 2.66
C ALA A 157 -15.00 19.41 2.92
N ARG A 158 -15.00 19.00 4.19
CA ARG A 158 -15.05 17.58 4.57
C ARG A 158 -16.36 16.91 4.18
N ALA A 159 -17.49 17.60 4.34
CA ALA A 159 -18.79 17.10 3.91
C ALA A 159 -18.88 16.96 2.39
N ALA A 160 -18.38 17.95 1.65
CA ALA A 160 -18.37 17.95 0.18
C ALA A 160 -17.50 16.83 -0.40
N VAL A 161 -16.29 16.63 0.16
CA VAL A 161 -15.39 15.53 -0.24
C VAL A 161 -16.03 14.18 0.07
N GLY A 162 -16.66 14.02 1.24
CA GLY A 162 -17.35 12.79 1.63
C GLY A 162 -18.57 12.44 0.78
N ALA A 163 -19.17 13.41 0.07
CA ALA A 163 -20.28 13.21 -0.83
C ALA A 163 -19.89 12.76 -2.25
N ILE A 164 -18.58 12.77 -2.58
CA ILE A 164 -18.08 12.35 -3.90
C ILE A 164 -18.24 10.84 -4.07
N SER A 165 -18.90 10.43 -5.15
CA SER A 165 -18.99 9.00 -5.47
C SER A 165 -17.60 8.38 -5.75
N ALA A 166 -17.34 7.17 -5.23
CA ALA A 166 -16.12 6.40 -5.50
C ALA A 166 -15.86 6.12 -6.99
N LYS A 167 -16.87 6.30 -7.85
CA LYS A 167 -16.75 6.14 -9.31
C LYS A 167 -16.12 7.36 -10.00
N VAL A 168 -16.00 8.49 -9.31
CA VAL A 168 -15.40 9.72 -9.86
C VAL A 168 -13.90 9.65 -9.67
N VAL A 169 -13.17 9.43 -10.75
CA VAL A 169 -11.71 9.29 -10.78
C VAL A 169 -11.08 10.53 -11.40
N GLY A 170 -9.99 11.01 -10.78
CA GLY A 170 -9.21 12.15 -11.25
C GLY A 170 -9.56 13.46 -10.52
N LYS A 171 -8.50 14.23 -10.21
CA LYS A 171 -8.56 15.45 -9.39
C LYS A 171 -9.61 16.47 -9.86
N GLU A 172 -9.60 16.80 -11.14
CA GLU A 172 -10.52 17.81 -11.71
C GLU A 172 -11.99 17.37 -11.63
N ALA A 173 -12.26 16.07 -11.94
CA ALA A 173 -13.62 15.55 -11.87
C ALA A 173 -14.11 15.49 -10.42
N ARG A 174 -13.25 15.13 -9.47
CA ARG A 174 -13.54 15.08 -8.03
C ARG A 174 -13.78 16.49 -7.47
N LEU A 175 -12.94 17.47 -7.83
CA LEU A 175 -13.11 18.86 -7.43
C LEU A 175 -14.45 19.42 -7.93
N LYS A 176 -14.80 19.16 -9.20
CA LYS A 176 -16.07 19.59 -9.77
C LYS A 176 -17.27 18.96 -9.04
N ALA A 177 -17.18 17.66 -8.70
CA ALA A 177 -18.22 16.98 -7.95
C ALA A 177 -18.36 17.54 -6.53
N ALA A 178 -17.25 17.83 -5.85
CA ALA A 178 -17.24 18.44 -4.52
C ALA A 178 -17.86 19.85 -4.51
N LEU A 179 -17.49 20.70 -5.48
CA LEU A 179 -18.07 22.04 -5.62
C LEU A 179 -19.58 21.98 -5.88
N SER A 180 -20.04 21.01 -6.68
CA SER A 180 -21.48 20.81 -6.91
C SER A 180 -22.21 20.35 -5.64
N ALA A 181 -21.58 19.53 -4.80
CA ALA A 181 -22.13 19.08 -3.53
C ALA A 181 -22.12 20.17 -2.44
N ALA A 182 -21.14 21.07 -2.46
CA ALA A 182 -21.02 22.19 -1.52
C ALA A 182 -21.97 23.36 -1.83
N ALA A 183 -22.50 23.43 -3.04
CA ALA A 183 -23.43 24.48 -3.48
C ALA A 183 -24.90 24.15 -3.19
N THR A 184 -25.20 22.97 -2.61
CA THR A 184 -26.55 22.50 -2.26
C THR A 184 -26.80 22.57 -0.77
#